data_c7f9d6e766d0cf75d735bae9749bafe3
#
_entry.id   c7f9d6e766d0cf75d735bae9749bafe3
#
_cell.length_a   1.000
_cell.length_b   1.000
_cell.length_c   1.000
_cell.angle_alpha   90.00
_cell.angle_beta   90.00
_cell.angle_gamma   90.00
#
_symmetry.space_group_name_H-M   'P 1'
#
loop_
_entity.id
_entity.type
_entity.pdbx_description
1 polymer ?
#
loop_
_entity_poly.entity_id
_entity_poly.type
_entity_poly.pdbx_seq_one_letter_code
_entity_poly.pdbx_strand_id
1 'polypeptide(L)'
;MTAPKSTARRAWLVWLVAWLAVEIVVVGLVFQAREMALREMDTPEARAQWEAWREAKPNTTEQGGVRRRPPSSPEPPTLVLLRDHFGVILGGAVLFSSLLFGSVAIVVRGALSSGGPDDGKASGPKTK
;
A
#
# COMPACT_ATOMS: atom_id res chain seq x y z
N MET A 1 -40.08 -17.69 -3.88
CA MET A 1 -38.84 -18.46 -4.11
C MET A 1 -37.69 -17.72 -3.41
N THR A 2 -37.28 -18.17 -2.24
CA THR A 2 -36.21 -17.56 -1.44
C THR A 2 -34.87 -18.15 -1.91
N ALA A 3 -34.04 -17.34 -2.59
CA ALA A 3 -32.69 -17.73 -2.95
C ALA A 3 -31.90 -18.20 -1.73
N PRO A 4 -31.07 -19.23 -1.85
CA PRO A 4 -30.37 -19.81 -0.70
C PRO A 4 -29.36 -18.84 -0.12
N LYS A 5 -29.63 -18.32 1.07
CA LYS A 5 -28.77 -17.45 1.87
C LYS A 5 -27.34 -18.02 2.09
N SER A 6 -27.15 -19.31 1.81
CA SER A 6 -25.88 -20.03 2.00
C SER A 6 -24.80 -19.68 0.97
N THR A 7 -25.15 -19.42 -0.29
CA THR A 7 -24.19 -19.12 -1.37
C THR A 7 -23.58 -17.74 -1.23
N ALA A 8 -24.40 -16.74 -0.86
CA ALA A 8 -23.91 -15.38 -0.61
C ALA A 8 -22.94 -15.33 0.57
N ARG A 9 -23.23 -16.10 1.63
CA ARG A 9 -22.34 -16.18 2.82
C ARG A 9 -21.00 -16.84 2.50
N ARG A 10 -21.00 -17.90 1.68
CA ARG A 10 -19.76 -18.57 1.25
C ARG A 10 -18.89 -17.64 0.37
N ALA A 11 -19.49 -16.93 -0.55
CA ALA A 11 -18.78 -15.98 -1.40
C ALA A 11 -18.12 -14.87 -0.57
N TRP A 12 -18.82 -14.32 0.43
CA TRP A 12 -18.26 -13.31 1.32
C TRP A 12 -17.07 -13.83 2.15
N LEU A 13 -17.18 -15.06 2.66
CA LEU A 13 -16.07 -15.69 3.40
C LEU A 13 -14.82 -15.88 2.54
N VAL A 14 -14.98 -16.28 1.29
CA VAL A 14 -13.84 -16.43 0.36
C VAL A 14 -13.11 -15.09 0.17
N TRP A 15 -13.86 -14.00 -0.04
CA TRP A 15 -13.27 -12.67 -0.19
C TRP A 15 -12.57 -12.19 1.08
N LEU A 16 -13.15 -12.46 2.24
CA LEU A 16 -12.55 -12.13 3.53
C LEU A 16 -11.24 -12.90 3.77
N VAL A 17 -11.22 -14.20 3.47
CA VAL A 17 -10.00 -15.02 3.58
C VAL A 17 -8.93 -14.54 2.60
N ALA A 18 -9.30 -14.23 1.36
CA ALA A 18 -8.38 -13.69 0.38
C ALA A 18 -7.79 -12.34 0.83
N TRP A 19 -8.63 -11.45 1.35
CA TRP A 19 -8.17 -10.17 1.91
C TRP A 19 -7.20 -10.38 3.07
N LEU A 20 -7.53 -11.24 4.04
CA LEU A 20 -6.64 -11.54 5.17
C LEU A 20 -5.29 -12.13 4.71
N ALA A 21 -5.31 -13.00 3.70
CA ALA A 21 -4.08 -13.57 3.14
C ALA A 21 -3.19 -12.47 2.53
N VAL A 22 -3.76 -11.53 1.79
CA VAL A 22 -3.04 -10.37 1.24
C VAL A 22 -2.45 -9.52 2.35
N GLU A 23 -3.22 -9.20 3.39
CA GLU A 23 -2.73 -8.39 4.51
C GLU A 23 -1.58 -9.07 5.27
N ILE A 24 -1.65 -10.38 5.49
CA ILE A 24 -0.56 -11.14 6.13
C ILE A 24 0.72 -11.03 5.29
N VAL A 25 0.62 -11.16 3.98
CA VAL A 25 1.77 -11.02 3.07
C VAL A 25 2.33 -9.60 3.12
N VAL A 26 1.48 -8.58 3.04
CA VAL A 26 1.90 -7.16 3.10
C VAL A 26 2.62 -6.87 4.41
N VAL A 27 2.03 -7.26 5.53
CA VAL A 27 2.64 -7.09 6.86
C VAL A 27 4.00 -7.79 6.92
N GLY A 28 4.09 -9.04 6.47
CA GLY A 28 5.34 -9.80 6.44
C GLY A 28 6.42 -9.12 5.60
N LEU A 29 6.07 -8.63 4.40
CA LEU A 29 7.00 -7.91 3.53
C LEU A 29 7.48 -6.59 4.15
N VAL A 30 6.60 -5.83 4.81
CA VAL A 30 6.97 -4.58 5.48
C VAL A 30 7.92 -4.85 6.65
N PHE A 31 7.71 -5.91 7.44
CA PHE A 31 8.64 -6.30 8.49
C PHE A 31 10.00 -6.74 7.93
N GLN A 32 10.00 -7.55 6.88
CA GLN A 32 11.23 -7.99 6.22
C GLN A 32 12.01 -6.81 5.63
N ALA A 33 11.33 -5.89 4.95
CA ALA A 33 11.94 -4.69 4.42
C ALA A 33 12.54 -3.80 5.51
N ARG A 34 11.84 -3.66 6.64
CA ARG A 34 12.37 -2.95 7.81
C ARG A 34 13.66 -3.56 8.34
N GLU A 35 13.69 -4.87 8.53
CA GLU A 35 14.90 -5.54 9.03
C GLU A 35 16.07 -5.40 8.06
N MET A 36 15.83 -5.55 6.76
CA MET A 36 16.85 -5.34 5.74
C MET A 36 17.41 -3.91 5.77
N ALA A 37 16.50 -2.92 5.77
CA ALA A 37 16.89 -1.52 5.80
C ALA A 37 17.67 -1.14 7.07
N LEU A 38 17.27 -1.66 8.23
CA LEU A 38 18.00 -1.42 9.48
C LEU A 38 19.39 -2.04 9.45
N ARG A 39 19.55 -3.25 8.89
CA ARG A 39 20.87 -3.90 8.76
C ARG A 39 21.81 -3.14 7.83
N GLU A 40 21.31 -2.56 6.75
CA GLU A 40 22.12 -1.80 5.80
C GLU A 40 22.43 -0.38 6.26
N MET A 41 21.50 0.28 6.92
CA MET A 41 21.60 1.69 7.29
C MET A 41 22.15 1.93 8.71
N ASP A 42 22.06 0.94 9.61
CA ASP A 42 22.56 1.06 11.00
C ASP A 42 24.01 0.59 11.12
N THR A 43 24.84 0.94 10.13
CA THR A 43 26.27 0.65 10.11
C THR A 43 27.07 1.91 10.48
N PRO A 44 28.27 1.76 11.06
CA PRO A 44 29.13 2.90 11.37
C PRO A 44 29.51 3.69 10.10
N GLU A 45 29.66 2.99 8.96
CA GLU A 45 29.97 3.59 7.68
C GLU A 45 28.85 4.48 7.16
N ALA A 46 27.60 4.01 7.27
CA ALA A 46 26.41 4.79 6.87
C ALA A 46 26.26 6.05 7.72
N ARG A 47 26.56 5.96 9.02
CA ARG A 47 26.55 7.11 9.92
C ARG A 47 27.66 8.10 9.57
N ALA A 48 28.87 7.63 9.30
CA ALA A 48 29.98 8.48 8.86
C ALA A 48 29.66 9.20 7.54
N GLN A 49 29.07 8.52 6.58
CA GLN A 49 28.62 9.13 5.33
C GLN A 49 27.54 10.21 5.55
N TRP A 50 26.62 9.97 6.47
CA TRP A 50 25.60 10.95 6.84
C TRP A 50 26.21 12.21 7.49
N GLU A 51 27.16 12.03 8.38
CA GLU A 51 27.89 13.13 9.02
C GLU A 51 28.69 13.93 7.98
N ALA A 52 29.45 13.26 7.12
CA ALA A 52 30.18 13.88 6.03
C ALA A 52 29.27 14.67 5.08
N TRP A 53 28.09 14.10 4.73
CA TRP A 53 27.10 14.80 3.92
C TRP A 53 26.50 16.02 4.63
N ARG A 54 26.28 15.94 5.93
CA ARG A 54 25.76 17.03 6.74
C ARG A 54 26.77 18.18 6.85
N GLU A 55 28.06 17.85 6.98
CA GLU A 55 29.17 18.82 7.03
C GLU A 55 29.45 19.43 5.67
N ALA A 56 29.38 18.63 4.59
CA ALA A 56 29.65 19.08 3.22
C ALA A 56 28.57 20.01 2.62
N LYS A 57 27.39 20.13 3.27
CA LYS A 57 26.38 21.11 2.84
C LYS A 57 26.90 22.51 3.15
N PRO A 58 27.40 23.27 2.16
CA PRO A 58 27.80 24.64 2.38
C PRO A 58 26.60 25.41 2.90
N ASN A 59 26.82 26.25 3.91
CA ASN A 59 25.90 27.32 4.28
C ASN A 59 25.82 28.24 3.05
N THR A 60 24.94 27.91 2.10
CA THR A 60 24.73 28.70 0.89
C THR A 60 23.99 29.99 1.31
N THR A 61 24.74 30.86 1.95
CA THR A 61 24.28 32.20 2.38
C THR A 61 24.43 33.21 1.25
N GLU A 62 25.02 32.82 0.10
CA GLU A 62 25.44 33.82 -0.93
C GLU A 62 24.45 34.08 -2.05
N GLN A 63 23.34 33.39 -2.16
CA GLN A 63 22.35 33.67 -3.21
C GLN A 63 20.91 33.62 -2.64
N GLY A 64 20.50 34.64 -1.89
CA GLY A 64 19.07 35.06 -1.71
C GLY A 64 17.99 33.99 -1.55
N GLY A 65 18.33 32.72 -1.37
CA GLY A 65 17.42 31.60 -1.27
C GLY A 65 17.03 31.31 0.19
N VAL A 66 15.81 30.85 0.36
CA VAL A 66 15.23 30.45 1.63
C VAL A 66 16.21 29.58 2.43
N ARG A 67 16.64 30.03 3.59
CA ARG A 67 17.49 29.28 4.55
C ARG A 67 16.83 27.95 4.90
N ARG A 68 17.19 26.90 4.23
CA ARG A 68 16.86 25.54 4.68
C ARG A 68 17.79 25.22 5.85
N ARG A 69 17.25 25.20 7.05
CA ARG A 69 17.99 24.68 8.21
C ARG A 69 18.48 23.27 7.88
N PRO A 70 19.77 22.95 8.06
CA PRO A 70 20.21 21.58 7.98
C PRO A 70 19.43 20.74 8.99
N PRO A 71 19.08 19.48 8.67
CA PRO A 71 18.37 18.63 9.59
C PRO A 71 19.17 18.53 10.90
N SER A 72 18.54 18.86 12.00
CA SER A 72 19.15 18.84 13.35
C SER A 72 19.33 17.42 13.89
N SER A 73 18.80 16.42 13.18
CA SER A 73 18.90 15.02 13.59
C SER A 73 20.33 14.48 13.43
N PRO A 74 20.91 13.91 14.47
CA PRO A 74 22.20 13.24 14.39
C PRO A 74 22.15 11.95 13.58
N GLU A 75 20.96 11.37 13.39
CA GLU A 75 20.73 10.15 12.63
C GLU A 75 20.04 10.45 11.29
N PRO A 76 20.26 9.59 10.26
CA PRO A 76 19.53 9.70 9.00
C PRO A 76 18.01 9.68 9.23
N PRO A 77 17.24 10.57 8.57
CA PRO A 77 15.78 10.65 8.78
C PRO A 77 15.06 9.32 8.49
N THR A 78 15.61 8.52 7.57
CA THR A 78 15.08 7.20 7.23
C THR A 78 15.17 6.21 8.40
N LEU A 79 16.28 6.23 9.15
CA LEU A 79 16.47 5.41 10.35
C LEU A 79 15.48 5.79 11.46
N VAL A 80 15.32 7.08 11.71
CA VAL A 80 14.36 7.59 12.70
C VAL A 80 12.95 7.16 12.32
N LEU A 81 12.57 7.27 11.04
CA LEU A 81 11.26 6.87 10.55
C LEU A 81 11.02 5.36 10.74
N LEU A 82 12.01 4.53 10.39
CA LEU A 82 11.91 3.06 10.52
C LEU A 82 11.96 2.57 11.95
N ARG A 83 12.60 3.29 12.87
CA ARG A 83 12.70 2.93 14.26
C ARG A 83 11.50 3.43 15.06
N ASP A 84 11.24 4.72 15.02
CA ASP A 84 10.32 5.41 15.94
C ASP A 84 8.90 5.52 15.37
N HIS A 85 8.76 5.56 14.04
CA HIS A 85 7.48 5.76 13.36
C HIS A 85 7.06 4.56 12.51
N PHE A 86 7.63 3.38 12.76
CA PHE A 86 7.31 2.17 11.99
C PHE A 86 5.82 1.84 11.97
N GLY A 87 5.11 2.09 13.08
CA GLY A 87 3.67 1.89 13.14
C GLY A 87 2.88 2.71 12.12
N VAL A 88 3.35 3.91 11.79
CA VAL A 88 2.73 4.77 10.76
C VAL A 88 2.93 4.17 9.38
N ILE A 89 4.13 3.68 9.09
CA ILE A 89 4.44 3.00 7.81
C ILE A 89 3.59 1.75 7.65
N LEU A 90 3.54 0.92 8.70
CA LEU A 90 2.75 -0.31 8.70
C LEU A 90 1.25 -0.02 8.54
N GLY A 91 0.71 0.93 9.29
CA GLY A 91 -0.68 1.34 9.19
C GLY A 91 -1.02 1.89 7.81
N GLY A 92 -0.14 2.70 7.23
CA GLY A 92 -0.28 3.20 5.86
C GLY A 92 -0.28 2.07 4.82
N ALA A 93 0.62 1.10 4.95
CA ALA A 93 0.69 -0.05 4.05
C ALA A 93 -0.59 -0.89 4.10
N VAL A 94 -1.09 -1.21 5.30
CA VAL A 94 -2.34 -1.96 5.49
C VAL A 94 -3.55 -1.19 4.95
N LEU A 95 -3.64 0.11 5.20
CA LEU A 95 -4.70 0.96 4.65
C LEU A 95 -4.68 0.97 3.12
N PHE A 96 -3.51 1.17 2.53
CA PHE A 96 -3.36 1.24 1.09
C PHE A 96 -3.67 -0.11 0.41
N SER A 97 -3.17 -1.23 0.97
CA SER A 97 -3.46 -2.58 0.45
C SER A 97 -4.95 -2.91 0.55
N SER A 98 -5.61 -2.55 1.66
CA SER A 98 -7.05 -2.74 1.84
C SER A 98 -7.87 -1.95 0.82
N LEU A 99 -7.50 -0.69 0.53
CA LEU A 99 -8.16 0.14 -0.48
C LEU A 99 -7.99 -0.45 -1.89
N LEU A 100 -6.77 -0.90 -2.23
CA LEU A 100 -6.50 -1.54 -3.52
C LEU A 100 -7.29 -2.84 -3.66
N PHE A 101 -7.27 -3.70 -2.65
CA PHE A 101 -8.02 -4.95 -2.65
C PHE A 101 -9.51 -4.69 -2.81
N GLY A 102 -10.07 -3.74 -2.07
CA GLY A 102 -11.47 -3.35 -2.17
C GLY A 102 -11.84 -2.85 -3.56
N SER A 103 -10.99 -2.03 -4.17
CA SER A 103 -11.19 -1.53 -5.54
C SER A 103 -11.21 -2.67 -6.56
N VAL A 104 -10.25 -3.58 -6.49
CA VAL A 104 -10.19 -4.76 -7.36
C VAL A 104 -11.42 -5.66 -7.17
N ALA A 105 -11.82 -5.88 -5.91
CA ALA A 105 -12.99 -6.70 -5.60
C ALA A 105 -14.29 -6.13 -6.22
N ILE A 106 -14.46 -4.80 -6.20
CA ILE A 106 -15.61 -4.13 -6.80
C ILE A 106 -15.60 -4.32 -8.32
N VAL A 107 -14.45 -4.11 -8.96
CA VAL A 107 -14.31 -4.26 -10.43
C VAL A 107 -14.59 -5.71 -10.87
N VAL A 108 -13.97 -6.68 -10.19
CA VAL A 108 -14.16 -8.11 -10.50
C VAL A 108 -15.63 -8.52 -10.33
N ARG A 109 -16.25 -8.09 -9.23
CA ARG A 109 -17.66 -8.38 -8.99
C ARG A 109 -18.57 -7.73 -10.03
N GLY A 110 -18.29 -6.50 -10.44
CA GLY A 110 -19.01 -5.82 -11.50
C GLY A 110 -18.91 -6.55 -12.84
N ALA A 111 -17.69 -6.95 -13.23
CA ALA A 111 -17.44 -7.69 -14.47
C ALA A 111 -18.17 -9.05 -14.51
N LEU A 112 -18.16 -9.78 -13.38
CA LEU A 112 -18.86 -11.06 -13.27
C LEU A 112 -20.38 -10.91 -13.31
N SER A 113 -20.92 -9.77 -12.85
CA SER A 113 -22.37 -9.49 -12.87
C SER A 113 -22.87 -9.03 -14.23
N SER A 114 -22.00 -8.43 -15.06
CA SER A 114 -22.36 -7.91 -16.39
C SER A 114 -22.32 -8.97 -17.49
N GLY A 115 -21.81 -10.17 -17.20
CA GLY A 115 -21.67 -11.28 -18.17
C GLY A 115 -22.91 -12.19 -18.28
N GLY A 116 -24.09 -11.76 -17.84
CA GLY A 116 -25.33 -12.49 -18.14
C GLY A 116 -25.58 -12.58 -19.65
N PRO A 117 -25.94 -13.76 -20.19
CA PRO A 117 -26.26 -13.86 -21.61
C PRO A 117 -27.40 -12.88 -21.92
N ASP A 118 -27.17 -12.03 -22.90
CA ASP A 118 -28.18 -11.21 -23.52
C ASP A 118 -29.12 -12.19 -24.24
N ASP A 119 -30.13 -12.70 -23.52
CA ASP A 119 -31.19 -13.51 -24.12
C ASP A 119 -31.86 -12.60 -25.12
N GLY A 120 -31.33 -12.67 -26.33
CA GLY A 120 -31.82 -12.00 -27.53
C GLY A 120 -33.33 -12.20 -27.60
N LYS A 121 -34.03 -11.18 -27.17
CA LYS A 121 -35.47 -11.04 -27.43
C LYS A 121 -35.63 -10.95 -28.93
N ALA A 122 -35.63 -12.15 -29.58
CA ALA A 122 -36.01 -12.30 -30.96
C ALA A 122 -37.41 -11.70 -31.09
N SER A 123 -37.46 -10.46 -31.55
CA SER A 123 -38.66 -9.79 -32.03
C SER A 123 -39.17 -10.57 -33.22
N GLY A 124 -40.10 -11.49 -32.99
CA GLY A 124 -40.80 -12.21 -34.04
C GLY A 124 -41.54 -11.23 -34.98
N PRO A 125 -41.53 -11.46 -36.30
CA PRO A 125 -42.21 -10.60 -37.27
C PRO A 125 -43.72 -10.64 -37.02
N LYS A 126 -44.33 -9.48 -36.80
CA LYS A 126 -45.77 -9.30 -36.82
C LYS A 126 -46.21 -9.45 -38.29
N THR A 127 -46.66 -10.62 -38.69
CA THR A 127 -47.43 -10.83 -39.92
C THR A 127 -48.83 -10.21 -39.75
N LYS A 128 -49.16 -9.30 -40.68
CA LYS A 128 -50.50 -8.78 -40.92
C LYS A 128 -51.35 -9.84 -41.61
#